data_6b060008b149d5ca23dfcb196662a78b
#
_entry.id   6b060008b149d5ca23dfcb196662a78b
#
_cell.length_a   1.000
_cell.length_b   1.000
_cell.length_c   1.000
_cell.angle_alpha   90.00
_cell.angle_beta   90.00
_cell.angle_gamma   90.00
#
_symmetry.space_group_name_H-M   'P 1'
#
loop_
_entity.id
_entity.type
_entity.pdbx_description
1 polymer ?
#
loop_
_entity_poly.entity_id
_entity_poly.type
_entity_poly.pdbx_seq_one_letter_code
_entity_poly.pdbx_strand_id
1 'polypeptide(L)'
;MTIRRLSLAAGLGLALVAAGCQNDELFTPLVPAYKGGAMFIRYVAMGNSITAGFQSGGINDTSQLQSYVRMVANAMGTAYYYPELVFPGCPPPFTNIFTNTRLGGATATTCYFRSSNIPPYLSNVAVPEAEVLDIAHNGPGAGTNSNPLTQLFLGGRTQVQAMAAARPTFVSVWIGNNDVLGSILSPTNAGDSTLITPLATFQSEYQEIVDSINAVKAKALLIGVANVTEIPFVSQGQIYYLIRNGLVPGQPGDTFPSADSLFHVDPLCAPSAFGGKGDSVLVPFPFGGALLAAAQAGVNDTLHCTEPQTVQPAELVKILTTVAAYNAFISSTAAANGWAYLDPNPALDSLRGVPNQVAPFPNFGFPCSTSPFGLAFSCDGFHPSTATHRLIAKKVVQAINATYSSAIPNVP
;
A
#
# COMPACT_ATOMS: atom_id res chain seq x y z
N MET A 1 -45.35 -63.83 -16.57
CA MET A 1 -44.34 -63.07 -17.33
C MET A 1 -44.14 -61.66 -16.83
N THR A 2 -44.79 -61.20 -15.79
CA THR A 2 -44.83 -59.82 -15.31
C THR A 2 -43.88 -59.54 -14.12
N ILE A 3 -43.57 -60.49 -13.26
CA ILE A 3 -42.74 -60.30 -12.06
C ILE A 3 -41.22 -60.17 -12.37
N ARG A 4 -40.74 -60.91 -13.42
CA ARG A 4 -39.33 -60.80 -13.80
C ARG A 4 -38.96 -59.45 -14.47
N ARG A 5 -39.91 -58.78 -15.12
CA ARG A 5 -39.67 -57.48 -15.75
C ARG A 5 -39.67 -56.33 -14.70
N LEU A 6 -40.42 -56.44 -13.62
CA LEU A 6 -40.39 -55.47 -12.53
C LEU A 6 -39.06 -55.52 -11.73
N SER A 7 -38.54 -56.71 -11.51
CA SER A 7 -37.27 -56.89 -10.81
C SER A 7 -36.07 -56.37 -11.59
N LEU A 8 -36.09 -56.45 -12.93
CA LEU A 8 -35.02 -55.88 -13.78
C LEU A 8 -35.08 -54.34 -13.81
N ALA A 9 -36.29 -53.76 -13.88
CA ALA A 9 -36.46 -52.32 -13.87
C ALA A 9 -36.10 -51.68 -12.53
N ALA A 10 -36.41 -52.32 -11.40
CA ALA A 10 -36.01 -51.89 -10.06
C ALA A 10 -34.49 -51.99 -9.86
N GLY A 11 -33.85 -53.07 -10.37
CA GLY A 11 -32.41 -53.24 -10.30
C GLY A 11 -31.63 -52.22 -11.14
N LEU A 12 -32.13 -51.85 -12.33
CA LEU A 12 -31.53 -50.82 -13.19
C LEU A 12 -31.72 -49.42 -12.58
N GLY A 13 -32.85 -49.14 -11.97
CA GLY A 13 -33.10 -47.86 -11.31
C GLY A 13 -32.18 -47.66 -10.10
N LEU A 14 -31.95 -48.69 -9.28
CA LEU A 14 -31.01 -48.62 -8.14
C LEU A 14 -29.56 -48.49 -8.60
N ALA A 15 -29.15 -49.15 -9.68
CA ALA A 15 -27.80 -49.01 -10.22
C ALA A 15 -27.52 -47.62 -10.82
N LEU A 16 -28.53 -46.98 -11.41
CA LEU A 16 -28.39 -45.61 -11.93
C LEU A 16 -28.34 -44.56 -10.79
N VAL A 17 -29.03 -44.78 -9.67
CA VAL A 17 -28.95 -43.89 -8.50
C VAL A 17 -27.61 -44.05 -7.78
N ALA A 18 -27.03 -45.26 -7.73
CA ALA A 18 -25.72 -45.48 -7.13
C ALA A 18 -24.57 -44.93 -8.00
N ALA A 19 -24.72 -44.90 -9.37
CA ALA A 19 -23.75 -44.29 -10.25
C ALA A 19 -23.83 -42.77 -10.27
N GLY A 20 -24.98 -42.17 -9.94
CA GLY A 20 -25.17 -40.73 -9.90
C GLY A 20 -24.60 -40.05 -8.63
N CYS A 21 -24.28 -40.83 -7.57
CA CYS A 21 -23.76 -40.28 -6.30
C CYS A 21 -22.22 -40.33 -6.19
N GLN A 22 -21.50 -40.71 -7.24
CA GLN A 22 -20.03 -40.78 -7.23
C GLN A 22 -19.32 -39.63 -7.97
N ASN A 23 -19.97 -38.50 -8.17
CA ASN A 23 -19.26 -37.32 -8.66
C ASN A 23 -18.80 -36.48 -7.47
N ASP A 24 -17.92 -37.06 -6.63
CA ASP A 24 -17.26 -36.36 -5.53
C ASP A 24 -16.42 -35.16 -6.00
N GLU A 25 -16.17 -35.07 -7.31
CA GLU A 25 -15.50 -33.89 -7.91
C GLU A 25 -16.31 -32.59 -7.79
N LEU A 26 -17.64 -32.65 -7.63
CA LEU A 26 -18.49 -31.49 -7.42
C LEU A 26 -18.41 -30.96 -5.97
N PHE A 27 -17.91 -31.76 -5.05
CA PHE A 27 -17.77 -31.41 -3.62
C PHE A 27 -16.31 -31.23 -3.19
N THR A 28 -15.35 -31.54 -4.03
CA THR A 28 -13.98 -31.08 -3.84
C THR A 28 -13.94 -29.60 -4.17
N PRO A 29 -13.74 -28.68 -3.18
CA PRO A 29 -13.44 -27.32 -3.52
C PRO A 29 -12.29 -27.38 -4.54
N LEU A 30 -12.39 -26.66 -5.64
CA LEU A 30 -11.27 -26.41 -6.52
C LEU A 30 -10.21 -25.66 -5.72
N VAL A 31 -9.50 -26.37 -4.85
CA VAL A 31 -8.27 -25.86 -4.25
C VAL A 31 -7.31 -25.75 -5.43
N PRO A 32 -6.92 -24.55 -5.86
CA PRO A 32 -5.96 -24.37 -6.92
C PRO A 32 -4.77 -25.27 -6.62
N ALA A 33 -4.32 -26.04 -7.61
CA ALA A 33 -3.14 -26.87 -7.45
C ALA A 33 -2.00 -25.98 -6.94
N TYR A 34 -1.62 -26.20 -5.70
CA TYR A 34 -0.60 -25.50 -4.98
C TYR A 34 0.74 -25.51 -5.77
N LYS A 35 1.25 -24.33 -6.08
CA LYS A 35 2.40 -24.13 -6.96
C LYS A 35 3.55 -23.55 -6.17
N GLY A 36 4.70 -24.20 -6.23
CA GLY A 36 5.93 -23.69 -5.60
C GLY A 36 6.48 -24.52 -4.43
N GLY A 37 5.82 -25.62 -4.03
CA GLY A 37 6.33 -26.53 -3.01
C GLY A 37 5.75 -26.30 -1.59
N ALA A 38 6.02 -27.20 -0.64
CA ALA A 38 5.43 -27.25 0.72
C ALA A 38 5.62 -25.94 1.53
N MET A 39 6.59 -25.11 1.14
CA MET A 39 6.87 -23.81 1.76
C MET A 39 5.70 -22.84 1.65
N PHE A 40 4.88 -22.92 0.59
CA PHE A 40 3.84 -21.93 0.31
C PHE A 40 2.40 -22.39 0.60
N ILE A 41 2.24 -23.51 1.34
CA ILE A 41 0.90 -24.02 1.70
C ILE A 41 0.07 -22.98 2.44
N ARG A 42 0.71 -22.17 3.29
CA ARG A 42 0.04 -21.14 4.07
C ARG A 42 0.86 -19.87 4.09
N TYR A 43 0.48 -18.96 3.24
CA TYR A 43 1.08 -17.64 3.13
C TYR A 43 0.35 -16.64 4.02
N VAL A 44 1.11 -15.83 4.79
CA VAL A 44 0.60 -14.73 5.59
C VAL A 44 1.41 -13.47 5.30
N ALA A 45 0.75 -12.33 5.16
CA ALA A 45 1.37 -11.02 4.98
C ALA A 45 1.11 -10.11 6.17
N MET A 46 2.17 -9.51 6.70
CA MET A 46 2.17 -8.43 7.70
C MET A 46 2.60 -7.13 7.06
N GLY A 47 2.13 -6.01 7.58
CA GLY A 47 2.54 -4.69 7.10
C GLY A 47 1.51 -3.60 7.36
N ASN A 48 1.60 -2.55 6.56
CA ASN A 48 0.76 -1.37 6.68
C ASN A 48 -0.34 -1.31 5.60
N SER A 49 -0.81 -0.09 5.28
CA SER A 49 -1.85 0.20 4.31
C SER A 49 -1.60 -0.40 2.92
N ILE A 50 -0.36 -0.38 2.42
CA ILE A 50 -0.02 -0.95 1.11
C ILE A 50 -0.32 -2.45 1.10
N THR A 51 0.11 -3.17 2.12
CA THR A 51 -0.12 -4.61 2.28
C THR A 51 -1.61 -4.92 2.48
N ALA A 52 -2.32 -4.09 3.24
CA ALA A 52 -3.76 -4.23 3.45
C ALA A 52 -4.58 -4.02 2.16
N GLY A 53 -4.07 -3.27 1.19
CA GLY A 53 -4.77 -2.93 -0.05
C GLY A 53 -5.49 -1.59 0.00
N PHE A 54 -4.99 -0.65 0.80
CA PHE A 54 -5.50 0.70 0.89
C PHE A 54 -5.16 1.47 -0.38
N GLN A 55 -6.13 2.16 -0.97
CA GLN A 55 -5.98 2.95 -2.20
C GLN A 55 -6.91 4.15 -2.16
N SER A 56 -6.46 5.26 -2.73
CA SER A 56 -7.29 6.49 -2.83
C SER A 56 -7.81 6.98 -1.47
N GLY A 57 -6.95 6.97 -0.45
CA GLY A 57 -7.30 7.43 0.89
C GLY A 57 -8.39 6.61 1.56
N GLY A 58 -8.55 5.33 1.19
CA GLY A 58 -9.55 4.45 1.76
C GLY A 58 -9.32 2.97 1.45
N ILE A 59 -10.16 2.11 2.01
CA ILE A 59 -10.06 0.67 1.83
C ILE A 59 -11.44 0.01 1.89
N ASN A 60 -11.70 -0.89 0.97
CA ASN A 60 -12.90 -1.73 0.94
C ASN A 60 -12.58 -3.10 0.35
N ASP A 61 -13.57 -3.97 0.26
CA ASP A 61 -13.43 -5.30 -0.33
C ASP A 61 -12.75 -5.29 -1.71
N THR A 62 -13.16 -4.40 -2.59
CA THR A 62 -12.59 -4.30 -3.94
C THR A 62 -11.10 -3.98 -3.90
N SER A 63 -10.68 -2.98 -3.13
CA SER A 63 -9.28 -2.58 -3.04
C SER A 63 -8.42 -3.64 -2.32
N GLN A 64 -8.98 -4.32 -1.30
CA GLN A 64 -8.33 -5.44 -0.61
C GLN A 64 -8.03 -6.60 -1.57
N LEU A 65 -8.95 -6.91 -2.49
CA LEU A 65 -8.76 -7.93 -3.53
C LEU A 65 -7.79 -7.51 -4.64
N GLN A 66 -7.47 -6.23 -4.75
CA GLN A 66 -6.51 -5.66 -5.68
C GLN A 66 -5.09 -5.53 -5.10
N SER A 67 -4.88 -5.93 -3.84
CA SER A 67 -3.56 -5.86 -3.20
C SER A 67 -2.56 -6.84 -3.83
N TYR A 68 -1.27 -6.48 -3.76
CA TYR A 68 -0.20 -7.37 -4.22
C TYR A 68 -0.20 -8.71 -3.49
N VAL A 69 -0.61 -8.72 -2.21
CA VAL A 69 -0.69 -9.94 -1.39
C VAL A 69 -1.66 -10.95 -1.99
N ARG A 70 -2.83 -10.48 -2.43
CA ARG A 70 -3.83 -11.33 -3.10
C ARG A 70 -3.27 -11.93 -4.39
N MET A 71 -2.55 -11.11 -5.17
CA MET A 71 -1.96 -11.55 -6.44
C MET A 71 -0.85 -12.58 -6.21
N VAL A 72 -0.01 -12.39 -5.20
CA VAL A 72 1.03 -13.35 -4.79
C VAL A 72 0.42 -14.65 -4.28
N ALA A 73 -0.60 -14.59 -3.42
CA ALA A 73 -1.31 -15.77 -2.94
C ALA A 73 -1.92 -16.59 -4.09
N ASN A 74 -2.51 -15.93 -5.07
CA ASN A 74 -3.01 -16.56 -6.28
C ASN A 74 -1.91 -17.24 -7.10
N ALA A 75 -0.76 -16.57 -7.28
CA ALA A 75 0.38 -17.14 -7.99
C ALA A 75 0.93 -18.38 -7.26
N MET A 76 0.97 -18.36 -5.94
CA MET A 76 1.33 -19.51 -5.10
C MET A 76 0.28 -20.62 -5.15
N GLY A 77 -0.97 -20.31 -5.51
CA GLY A 77 -2.11 -21.24 -5.41
C GLY A 77 -2.54 -21.52 -3.97
N THR A 78 -2.24 -20.62 -3.03
CA THR A 78 -2.63 -20.74 -1.63
C THR A 78 -3.94 -20.01 -1.35
N ALA A 79 -4.68 -20.45 -0.32
CA ALA A 79 -5.89 -19.77 0.11
C ALA A 79 -5.57 -18.34 0.58
N TYR A 80 -6.44 -17.40 0.26
CA TYR A 80 -6.33 -16.01 0.68
C TYR A 80 -7.54 -15.61 1.51
N TYR A 81 -7.31 -15.33 2.78
CA TYR A 81 -8.29 -14.86 3.74
C TYR A 81 -7.86 -13.50 4.27
N TYR A 82 -8.77 -12.55 4.30
CA TYR A 82 -8.51 -11.18 4.69
C TYR A 82 -9.67 -10.61 5.53
N PRO A 83 -9.45 -9.52 6.27
CA PRO A 83 -10.50 -8.87 7.06
C PRO A 83 -11.42 -8.07 6.13
N GLU A 84 -12.30 -8.77 5.42
CA GLU A 84 -13.20 -8.21 4.41
C GLU A 84 -14.03 -7.05 4.96
N LEU A 85 -13.98 -5.90 4.28
CA LEU A 85 -14.69 -4.69 4.64
C LEU A 85 -15.91 -4.49 3.75
N VAL A 86 -17.04 -4.22 4.37
CA VAL A 86 -18.29 -3.95 3.65
C VAL A 86 -18.19 -2.62 2.88
N PHE A 87 -18.77 -2.60 1.68
CA PHE A 87 -18.94 -1.36 0.91
C PHE A 87 -19.67 -0.28 1.74
N PRO A 88 -19.27 1.00 1.67
CA PRO A 88 -18.25 1.56 0.79
C PRO A 88 -16.82 1.55 1.33
N GLY A 89 -16.55 1.10 2.57
CA GLY A 89 -15.20 0.92 3.11
C GLY A 89 -14.94 1.61 4.44
N CYS A 90 -13.65 1.58 4.88
CA CYS A 90 -13.19 2.11 6.17
C CYS A 90 -11.80 2.79 6.05
N PRO A 91 -11.71 4.10 5.80
CA PRO A 91 -12.77 4.94 5.25
C PRO A 91 -13.08 4.58 3.79
N PRO A 92 -14.22 5.03 3.24
CA PRO A 92 -14.49 4.87 1.81
C PRO A 92 -13.42 5.55 0.95
N PRO A 93 -12.93 4.92 -0.12
CA PRO A 93 -11.98 5.54 -1.03
C PRO A 93 -12.48 6.86 -1.64
N PHE A 94 -11.58 7.79 -1.92
CA PHE A 94 -11.92 9.02 -2.64
C PHE A 94 -12.37 8.72 -4.07
N THR A 95 -13.36 9.43 -4.53
CA THR A 95 -13.74 9.60 -5.93
C THR A 95 -13.24 10.94 -6.47
N ASN A 96 -13.04 11.92 -5.58
CA ASN A 96 -12.30 13.16 -5.85
C ASN A 96 -11.66 13.66 -4.54
N ILE A 97 -10.34 13.64 -4.45
CA ILE A 97 -9.61 14.06 -3.25
C ILE A 97 -9.67 15.59 -3.06
N PHE A 98 -9.68 16.35 -4.16
CA PHE A 98 -9.66 17.82 -4.10
C PHE A 98 -10.99 18.42 -3.60
N THR A 99 -12.10 17.70 -3.77
CA THR A 99 -13.42 18.08 -3.24
C THR A 99 -13.80 17.27 -2.00
N ASN A 100 -12.91 16.44 -1.49
CA ASN A 100 -13.16 15.51 -0.38
C ASN A 100 -14.38 14.60 -0.59
N THR A 101 -14.65 14.21 -1.85
CA THR A 101 -15.77 13.34 -2.18
C THR A 101 -15.32 11.88 -2.19
N ARG A 102 -16.05 11.02 -1.48
CA ARG A 102 -15.73 9.60 -1.31
C ARG A 102 -16.76 8.69 -1.96
N LEU A 103 -16.40 7.44 -2.14
CA LEU A 103 -17.29 6.39 -2.67
C LEU A 103 -18.57 6.30 -1.80
N GLY A 104 -19.73 6.16 -2.46
CA GLY A 104 -21.02 6.21 -1.78
C GLY A 104 -21.55 7.64 -1.52
N GLY A 105 -20.83 8.69 -2.00
CA GLY A 105 -21.22 10.09 -1.81
C GLY A 105 -20.93 10.64 -0.41
N ALA A 106 -20.23 9.87 0.43
CA ALA A 106 -19.85 10.31 1.78
C ALA A 106 -18.72 11.34 1.73
N THR A 107 -18.75 12.29 2.66
CA THR A 107 -17.60 13.17 2.99
C THR A 107 -16.91 12.74 4.28
N ALA A 108 -17.53 11.80 5.02
CA ALA A 108 -17.04 11.33 6.30
C ALA A 108 -15.98 10.23 6.15
N THR A 109 -15.05 10.21 7.09
CA THR A 109 -14.06 9.14 7.27
C THR A 109 -14.59 8.00 8.13
N THR A 110 -15.90 7.94 8.35
CA THR A 110 -16.54 6.92 9.20
C THR A 110 -16.28 5.53 8.62
N CYS A 111 -15.78 4.64 9.45
CA CYS A 111 -15.57 3.24 9.10
C CYS A 111 -16.89 2.48 9.08
N TYR A 112 -17.08 1.70 8.02
CA TYR A 112 -18.15 0.74 7.91
C TYR A 112 -17.69 -0.63 8.40
N PHE A 113 -18.61 -1.45 8.88
CA PHE A 113 -18.32 -2.71 9.55
C PHE A 113 -17.57 -3.71 8.66
N ARG A 114 -16.79 -4.57 9.29
CA ARG A 114 -16.31 -5.80 8.67
C ARG A 114 -17.48 -6.67 8.24
N SER A 115 -17.25 -7.46 7.19
CA SER A 115 -18.13 -8.56 6.83
C SER A 115 -18.31 -9.52 8.01
N SER A 116 -19.49 -10.05 8.18
CA SER A 116 -19.79 -11.06 9.19
C SER A 116 -19.15 -12.43 8.89
N ASN A 117 -18.58 -12.61 7.70
CA ASN A 117 -17.83 -13.81 7.34
C ASN A 117 -16.55 -13.88 8.15
N ILE A 118 -16.45 -14.87 9.04
CA ILE A 118 -15.26 -15.12 9.86
C ILE A 118 -14.43 -16.20 9.16
N PRO A 119 -13.29 -15.84 8.55
CA PRO A 119 -12.42 -16.84 7.93
C PRO A 119 -11.74 -17.70 9.00
N PRO A 120 -11.30 -18.92 8.65
CA PRO A 120 -10.64 -19.82 9.59
C PRO A 120 -9.31 -19.27 10.14
N TYR A 121 -8.66 -18.40 9.39
CA TYR A 121 -7.48 -17.59 9.76
C TYR A 121 -7.38 -16.41 8.80
N LEU A 122 -6.44 -15.48 9.04
CA LEU A 122 -6.15 -14.39 8.12
C LEU A 122 -4.84 -14.65 7.39
N SER A 123 -4.86 -14.56 6.07
CA SER A 123 -3.67 -14.54 5.20
C SER A 123 -3.09 -13.13 5.09
N ASN A 124 -3.92 -12.11 5.21
CA ASN A 124 -3.49 -10.73 5.26
C ASN A 124 -3.86 -10.16 6.64
N VAL A 125 -2.85 -9.91 7.45
CA VAL A 125 -3.00 -9.35 8.81
C VAL A 125 -2.49 -7.92 8.89
N ALA A 126 -2.20 -7.31 7.75
CA ALA A 126 -1.75 -5.93 7.69
C ALA A 126 -2.85 -4.95 8.11
N VAL A 127 -2.44 -3.86 8.75
CA VAL A 127 -3.34 -2.82 9.25
C VAL A 127 -2.90 -1.48 8.65
N PRO A 128 -3.82 -0.70 8.05
CA PRO A 128 -3.49 0.65 7.60
C PRO A 128 -2.90 1.50 8.73
N GLU A 129 -2.04 2.45 8.37
CA GLU A 129 -1.35 3.36 9.30
C GLU A 129 -0.33 2.71 10.25
N ALA A 130 -0.18 1.37 10.23
CA ALA A 130 0.76 0.71 11.12
C ALA A 130 2.21 1.17 10.90
N GLU A 131 2.87 1.52 11.99
CA GLU A 131 4.31 1.67 12.13
C GLU A 131 4.94 0.35 12.60
N VAL A 132 6.26 0.28 12.64
CA VAL A 132 6.98 -0.94 13.08
C VAL A 132 6.55 -1.40 14.48
N LEU A 133 6.34 -0.47 15.40
CA LEU A 133 5.87 -0.73 16.77
C LEU A 133 4.50 -1.43 16.80
N ASP A 134 3.59 -1.05 15.90
CA ASP A 134 2.22 -1.56 15.89
C ASP A 134 2.13 -3.06 15.59
N ILE A 135 3.14 -3.61 14.94
CA ILE A 135 3.13 -5.01 14.51
C ILE A 135 3.07 -5.98 15.70
N ALA A 136 3.84 -5.68 16.75
CA ALA A 136 3.95 -6.53 17.94
C ALA A 136 3.17 -5.98 19.14
N HIS A 137 2.99 -4.66 19.27
CA HIS A 137 2.52 -4.02 20.50
C HIS A 137 1.12 -3.38 20.42
N ASN A 138 0.52 -3.28 19.26
CA ASN A 138 -0.77 -2.61 19.10
C ASN A 138 -1.97 -3.52 19.42
N GLY A 139 -1.92 -4.19 20.55
CA GLY A 139 -3.03 -4.99 21.07
C GLY A 139 -3.83 -4.24 22.15
N PRO A 140 -4.89 -4.84 22.70
CA PRO A 140 -5.60 -4.29 23.85
C PRO A 140 -4.65 -4.04 25.02
N GLY A 141 -4.61 -2.79 25.51
CA GLY A 141 -3.71 -2.38 26.58
C GLY A 141 -2.33 -1.89 26.15
N ALA A 142 -2.07 -1.70 24.85
CA ALA A 142 -0.79 -1.25 24.31
C ALA A 142 -0.43 0.23 24.60
N GLY A 143 -1.13 0.90 25.47
CA GLY A 143 -0.76 2.26 25.89
C GLY A 143 -1.16 3.35 24.89
N THR A 144 -0.34 4.43 24.79
CA THR A 144 -0.72 5.67 24.10
C THR A 144 -0.60 5.63 22.57
N ASN A 145 0.03 4.61 22.01
CA ASN A 145 0.22 4.48 20.56
C ASN A 145 -0.66 3.36 19.99
N SER A 146 -1.96 3.40 20.24
CA SER A 146 -2.88 2.39 19.72
C SER A 146 -3.44 2.82 18.36
N ASN A 147 -3.12 2.05 17.31
CA ASN A 147 -3.80 2.18 16.04
C ASN A 147 -5.24 1.58 16.16
N PRO A 148 -6.30 2.41 16.11
CA PRO A 148 -7.68 1.92 16.31
C PRO A 148 -8.14 0.94 15.23
N LEU A 149 -7.52 0.96 14.05
CA LEU A 149 -7.84 0.03 12.96
C LEU A 149 -7.41 -1.41 13.29
N THR A 150 -6.43 -1.61 14.19
CA THR A 150 -6.05 -2.95 14.65
C THR A 150 -7.23 -3.69 15.26
N GLN A 151 -8.06 -3.02 16.07
CA GLN A 151 -9.27 -3.62 16.63
C GLN A 151 -10.26 -4.02 15.54
N LEU A 152 -10.47 -3.16 14.54
CA LEU A 152 -11.39 -3.43 13.43
C LEU A 152 -10.90 -4.59 12.56
N PHE A 153 -9.62 -4.62 12.22
CA PHE A 153 -9.04 -5.59 11.28
C PHE A 153 -8.78 -6.95 11.93
N LEU A 154 -8.24 -6.96 13.15
CA LEU A 154 -7.69 -8.16 13.78
C LEU A 154 -8.44 -8.62 15.03
N GLY A 155 -9.51 -7.90 15.42
CA GLY A 155 -10.31 -8.25 16.60
C GLY A 155 -9.51 -8.16 17.91
N GLY A 156 -8.59 -7.19 18.01
CA GLY A 156 -7.79 -6.94 19.20
C GLY A 156 -6.48 -7.74 19.30
N ARG A 157 -6.15 -8.55 18.28
CA ARG A 157 -4.82 -9.17 18.19
C ARG A 157 -3.83 -8.23 17.57
N THR A 158 -2.55 -8.35 17.93
CA THR A 158 -1.47 -7.74 17.15
C THR A 158 -1.28 -8.51 15.85
N GLN A 159 -0.55 -7.92 14.89
CA GLN A 159 -0.26 -8.60 13.62
C GLN A 159 0.55 -9.88 13.84
N VAL A 160 1.55 -9.87 14.73
CA VAL A 160 2.32 -11.09 15.06
C VAL A 160 1.46 -12.17 15.74
N GLN A 161 0.51 -11.79 16.60
CA GLN A 161 -0.42 -12.74 17.21
C GLN A 161 -1.36 -13.34 16.16
N ALA A 162 -1.88 -12.55 15.24
CA ALA A 162 -2.75 -13.02 14.17
C ALA A 162 -1.97 -13.90 13.17
N MET A 163 -0.73 -13.54 12.84
CA MET A 163 0.18 -14.35 12.02
C MET A 163 0.45 -15.70 12.68
N ALA A 164 0.84 -15.72 13.96
CA ALA A 164 1.12 -16.95 14.68
C ALA A 164 -0.11 -17.86 14.77
N ALA A 165 -1.32 -17.29 15.00
CA ALA A 165 -2.57 -18.02 15.00
C ALA A 165 -2.88 -18.68 13.64
N ALA A 166 -2.47 -18.07 12.55
CA ALA A 166 -2.62 -18.62 11.21
C ALA A 166 -1.66 -19.80 10.93
N ARG A 167 -0.62 -20.00 11.75
CA ARG A 167 0.41 -21.05 11.57
C ARG A 167 1.01 -21.02 10.15
N PRO A 168 1.63 -19.93 9.70
CA PRO A 168 2.14 -19.81 8.35
C PRO A 168 3.29 -20.76 8.06
N THR A 169 3.47 -21.10 6.80
CA THR A 169 4.68 -21.73 6.29
C THR A 169 5.58 -20.72 5.59
N PHE A 170 4.98 -19.60 5.13
CA PHE A 170 5.67 -18.47 4.51
C PHE A 170 5.06 -17.14 4.96
N VAL A 171 5.91 -16.16 5.24
CA VAL A 171 5.49 -14.83 5.68
C VAL A 171 6.12 -13.76 4.77
N SER A 172 5.38 -12.74 4.38
CA SER A 172 5.96 -11.50 3.87
C SER A 172 5.74 -10.35 4.85
N VAL A 173 6.74 -9.47 4.98
CA VAL A 173 6.68 -8.28 5.84
C VAL A 173 7.01 -7.05 5.02
N TRP A 174 6.12 -6.06 5.01
CA TRP A 174 6.38 -4.75 4.44
C TRP A 174 5.92 -3.66 5.41
N ILE A 175 6.83 -3.20 6.23
CA ILE A 175 6.61 -2.20 7.28
C ILE A 175 7.75 -1.19 7.30
N GLY A 176 7.54 -0.05 7.91
CA GLY A 176 8.54 1.02 8.05
C GLY A 176 8.26 2.26 7.20
N ASN A 177 7.31 2.19 6.26
CA ASN A 177 6.96 3.36 5.46
C ASN A 177 6.34 4.48 6.31
N ASN A 178 5.43 4.15 7.24
CA ASN A 178 4.79 5.13 8.12
C ASN A 178 5.77 5.71 9.14
N ASP A 179 6.79 4.96 9.51
CA ASP A 179 7.89 5.38 10.41
C ASP A 179 8.69 6.60 9.88
N VAL A 180 8.51 6.93 8.60
CA VAL A 180 9.10 8.11 7.95
C VAL A 180 8.07 8.98 7.25
N LEU A 181 6.98 8.40 6.73
CA LEU A 181 5.96 9.11 5.94
C LEU A 181 5.24 10.18 6.75
N GLY A 182 5.02 9.94 8.05
CA GLY A 182 4.38 10.90 8.96
C GLY A 182 5.04 12.28 8.92
N SER A 183 6.36 12.34 8.76
CA SER A 183 7.11 13.59 8.64
C SER A 183 6.70 14.40 7.40
N ILE A 184 6.45 13.74 6.26
CA ILE A 184 6.04 14.40 5.01
C ILE A 184 4.56 14.81 5.03
N LEU A 185 3.72 14.01 5.68
CA LEU A 185 2.28 14.25 5.76
C LEU A 185 1.88 15.30 6.80
N SER A 186 2.82 15.79 7.61
CA SER A 186 2.54 16.83 8.62
C SER A 186 2.03 18.12 7.94
N PRO A 187 0.82 18.57 8.27
CA PRO A 187 0.23 19.73 7.59
C PRO A 187 0.83 21.07 8.04
N THR A 188 1.52 21.10 9.17
CA THR A 188 2.07 22.32 9.79
C THR A 188 3.58 22.37 9.77
N ASN A 189 4.26 21.22 9.68
CA ASN A 189 5.71 21.12 9.71
C ASN A 189 6.16 19.90 8.87
N ALA A 190 6.12 20.04 7.54
CA ALA A 190 6.55 18.97 6.64
C ALA A 190 8.08 18.79 6.75
N GLY A 191 8.52 17.54 6.92
CA GLY A 191 9.91 17.23 7.19
C GLY A 191 10.25 17.09 8.69
N ASP A 192 9.25 17.18 9.58
CA ASP A 192 9.45 17.08 11.03
C ASP A 192 10.13 15.77 11.43
N SER A 193 11.39 15.88 11.83
CA SER A 193 12.19 14.71 12.23
C SER A 193 11.72 14.04 13.51
N THR A 194 10.86 14.69 14.31
CA THR A 194 10.27 14.10 15.53
C THR A 194 9.20 13.06 15.20
N LEU A 195 8.70 13.09 13.97
CA LEU A 195 7.74 12.12 13.41
C LEU A 195 8.44 10.95 12.67
N ILE A 196 9.77 10.86 12.79
CA ILE A 196 10.57 9.76 12.22
C ILE A 196 10.96 8.83 13.37
N THR A 197 10.61 7.56 13.29
CA THR A 197 11.01 6.58 14.29
C THR A 197 12.55 6.47 14.34
N PRO A 198 13.19 6.64 15.52
CA PRO A 198 14.63 6.51 15.64
C PRO A 198 15.11 5.13 15.22
N LEU A 199 16.28 5.05 14.51
CA LEU A 199 16.81 3.80 13.99
C LEU A 199 16.92 2.70 15.05
N ALA A 200 17.39 3.01 16.25
CA ALA A 200 17.53 2.02 17.33
C ALA A 200 16.17 1.44 17.76
N THR A 201 15.15 2.28 17.86
CA THR A 201 13.77 1.85 18.13
C THR A 201 13.25 0.97 16.99
N PHE A 202 13.41 1.43 15.74
CA PHE A 202 13.01 0.66 14.57
C PHE A 202 13.65 -0.74 14.56
N GLN A 203 14.94 -0.82 14.84
CA GLN A 203 15.67 -2.09 14.89
C GLN A 203 15.15 -3.02 15.99
N SER A 204 14.90 -2.48 17.19
CA SER A 204 14.37 -3.25 18.31
C SER A 204 13.00 -3.85 18.00
N GLU A 205 12.07 -3.01 17.54
CA GLU A 205 10.70 -3.42 17.21
C GLU A 205 10.66 -4.39 16.02
N TYR A 206 11.50 -4.13 15.02
CA TYR A 206 11.59 -5.03 13.86
C TYR A 206 12.16 -6.42 14.25
N GLN A 207 13.07 -6.47 15.23
CA GLN A 207 13.61 -7.73 15.73
C GLN A 207 12.52 -8.60 16.38
N GLU A 208 11.54 -8.01 17.06
CA GLU A 208 10.41 -8.76 17.63
C GLU A 208 9.55 -9.44 16.54
N ILE A 209 9.42 -8.78 15.39
CA ILE A 209 8.74 -9.36 14.20
C ILE A 209 9.53 -10.58 13.72
N VAL A 210 10.86 -10.45 13.61
CA VAL A 210 11.77 -11.53 13.19
C VAL A 210 11.70 -12.72 14.14
N ASP A 211 11.75 -12.46 15.45
CA ASP A 211 11.68 -13.48 16.48
C ASP A 211 10.34 -14.23 16.46
N SER A 212 9.25 -13.51 16.20
CA SER A 212 7.91 -14.08 16.06
C SER A 212 7.79 -15.00 14.84
N ILE A 213 8.43 -14.64 13.70
CA ILE A 213 8.47 -15.48 12.49
C ILE A 213 9.32 -16.73 12.75
N ASN A 214 10.46 -16.58 13.42
CA ASN A 214 11.33 -17.69 13.79
C ASN A 214 10.63 -18.67 14.76
N ALA A 215 9.85 -18.15 15.71
CA ALA A 215 9.10 -18.96 16.66
C ALA A 215 8.08 -19.90 15.97
N VAL A 216 7.44 -19.45 14.88
CA VAL A 216 6.53 -20.29 14.08
C VAL A 216 7.25 -21.10 13.01
N LYS A 217 8.57 -20.96 12.87
CA LYS A 217 9.43 -21.69 11.92
C LYS A 217 9.03 -21.45 10.45
N ALA A 218 8.46 -20.30 10.12
CA ALA A 218 8.14 -19.94 8.76
C ALA A 218 9.39 -19.44 8.01
N LYS A 219 9.39 -19.60 6.68
CA LYS A 219 10.29 -18.83 5.81
C LYS A 219 9.70 -17.47 5.52
N ALA A 220 10.53 -16.49 5.15
CA ALA A 220 10.03 -15.15 4.95
C ALA A 220 10.61 -14.42 3.74
N LEU A 221 9.89 -13.38 3.31
CA LEU A 221 10.37 -12.29 2.47
C LEU A 221 10.25 -11.01 3.29
N LEU A 222 11.34 -10.26 3.44
CA LEU A 222 11.33 -8.92 4.00
C LEU A 222 11.40 -7.91 2.85
N ILE A 223 10.49 -6.92 2.88
CA ILE A 223 10.45 -5.85 1.86
C ILE A 223 10.94 -4.58 2.52
N GLY A 224 11.87 -3.89 1.84
CA GLY A 224 12.43 -2.63 2.30
C GLY A 224 11.42 -1.48 2.28
N VAL A 225 11.78 -0.40 2.95
CA VAL A 225 11.00 0.84 2.98
C VAL A 225 11.12 1.56 1.64
N ALA A 226 10.00 1.97 1.08
CA ALA A 226 9.98 2.76 -0.14
C ALA A 226 10.46 4.20 0.13
N ASN A 227 11.06 4.83 -0.88
CA ASN A 227 11.44 6.23 -0.81
C ASN A 227 10.19 7.12 -0.79
N VAL A 228 9.81 7.59 0.39
CA VAL A 228 8.61 8.41 0.60
C VAL A 228 8.75 9.83 0.04
N THR A 229 9.95 10.26 -0.36
CA THR A 229 10.17 11.59 -0.95
C THR A 229 9.87 11.62 -2.45
N GLU A 230 9.59 10.47 -3.03
CA GLU A 230 9.37 10.30 -4.47
C GLU A 230 7.92 10.05 -4.86
N ILE A 231 7.01 10.11 -3.92
CA ILE A 231 5.57 9.98 -4.16
C ILE A 231 4.99 11.28 -4.76
N PRO A 232 4.02 11.21 -5.67
CA PRO A 232 3.43 12.41 -6.27
C PRO A 232 2.53 13.22 -5.31
N PHE A 233 2.40 12.80 -4.05
CA PHE A 233 1.85 13.63 -2.97
C PHE A 233 2.68 14.89 -2.73
N VAL A 234 3.97 14.84 -3.03
CA VAL A 234 4.88 15.99 -2.98
C VAL A 234 5.38 16.33 -4.38
N SER A 235 5.46 17.61 -4.66
CA SER A 235 6.07 18.13 -5.87
C SER A 235 7.30 18.98 -5.51
N GLN A 236 8.32 18.97 -6.35
CA GLN A 236 9.45 19.88 -6.15
C GLN A 236 8.98 21.33 -6.27
N GLY A 237 9.48 22.21 -5.40
CA GLY A 237 9.15 23.64 -5.43
C GLY A 237 9.46 24.29 -6.78
N GLN A 238 10.50 23.83 -7.46
CA GLN A 238 10.82 24.28 -8.82
C GLN A 238 9.70 24.05 -9.84
N ILE A 239 8.86 23.01 -9.66
CA ILE A 239 7.75 22.75 -10.60
C ILE A 239 6.71 23.87 -10.50
N TYR A 240 6.37 24.31 -9.28
CA TYR A 240 5.49 25.47 -9.08
C TYR A 240 6.04 26.73 -9.74
N TYR A 241 7.36 26.98 -9.58
CA TYR A 241 8.03 28.12 -10.18
C TYR A 241 8.01 28.05 -11.70
N LEU A 242 8.35 26.89 -12.28
CA LEU A 242 8.39 26.72 -13.74
C LEU A 242 7.00 26.85 -14.37
N ILE A 243 5.97 26.25 -13.76
CA ILE A 243 4.58 26.38 -14.24
C ILE A 243 4.14 27.84 -14.17
N ARG A 244 4.36 28.52 -13.02
CA ARG A 244 3.97 29.93 -12.84
C ARG A 244 4.61 30.87 -13.87
N ASN A 245 5.83 30.58 -14.30
CA ASN A 245 6.57 31.39 -15.28
C ASN A 245 6.42 30.89 -16.72
N GLY A 246 5.55 29.92 -17.01
CA GLY A 246 5.34 29.39 -18.37
C GLY A 246 6.56 28.66 -18.94
N LEU A 247 7.43 28.12 -18.09
CA LEU A 247 8.71 27.51 -18.48
C LEU A 247 8.64 25.96 -18.57
N VAL A 248 7.48 25.34 -18.38
CA VAL A 248 7.31 23.89 -18.54
C VAL A 248 6.95 23.60 -20.00
N PRO A 249 7.79 22.86 -20.75
CA PRO A 249 7.47 22.53 -22.13
C PRO A 249 6.34 21.49 -22.23
N GLY A 250 5.27 21.84 -22.93
CA GLY A 250 4.50 20.86 -23.70
C GLY A 250 3.49 19.98 -23.00
N GLN A 251 2.95 20.35 -21.83
CA GLN A 251 1.77 19.68 -21.29
C GLN A 251 0.51 20.51 -21.64
N PRO A 252 -0.40 20.02 -22.48
CA PRO A 252 -1.68 20.68 -22.69
C PRO A 252 -2.49 20.63 -21.41
N GLY A 253 -2.72 21.79 -20.78
CA GLY A 253 -3.49 21.92 -19.53
C GLY A 253 -2.67 22.24 -18.27
N ASP A 254 -1.34 22.20 -18.32
CA ASP A 254 -0.45 22.52 -17.18
C ASP A 254 -0.18 24.04 -17.01
N THR A 255 -0.98 24.87 -17.60
CA THR A 255 -1.04 26.24 -17.13
C THR A 255 -1.86 26.22 -15.85
N PHE A 256 -1.27 26.65 -14.72
CA PHE A 256 -2.09 27.33 -13.71
C PHE A 256 -3.05 28.19 -14.50
N PRO A 257 -4.38 28.13 -14.23
CA PRO A 257 -5.28 28.97 -14.96
C PRO A 257 -4.63 30.35 -15.03
N SER A 258 -4.31 30.82 -16.22
CA SER A 258 -3.59 32.08 -16.45
C SER A 258 -4.37 33.28 -15.88
N ALA A 259 -5.52 33.05 -15.31
CA ALA A 259 -6.38 33.94 -14.58
C ALA A 259 -5.92 34.22 -13.15
N ASP A 260 -5.07 33.38 -12.52
CA ASP A 260 -4.69 33.65 -11.14
C ASP A 260 -3.39 34.46 -11.07
N SER A 261 -3.50 35.73 -11.44
CA SER A 261 -2.50 36.77 -11.12
C SER A 261 -2.21 36.88 -9.60
N LEU A 262 -3.03 36.23 -8.76
CA LEU A 262 -2.97 36.30 -7.31
C LEU A 262 -2.15 35.17 -6.66
N PHE A 263 -1.85 34.08 -7.39
CA PHE A 263 -0.92 33.06 -6.93
C PHE A 263 0.51 33.42 -7.35
N HIS A 264 1.37 33.67 -6.39
CA HIS A 264 2.77 33.96 -6.61
C HIS A 264 3.67 32.83 -6.14
N VAL A 265 4.86 32.73 -6.70
CA VAL A 265 5.89 31.76 -6.31
C VAL A 265 7.21 32.52 -6.11
N ASP A 266 7.77 32.37 -4.91
CA ASP A 266 9.02 33.00 -4.52
C ASP A 266 10.17 32.57 -5.44
N PRO A 267 11.08 33.48 -5.84
CA PRO A 267 12.28 33.15 -6.61
C PRO A 267 13.17 32.07 -5.95
N LEU A 268 13.12 31.90 -4.62
CA LEU A 268 13.81 30.79 -3.95
C LEU A 268 13.25 29.40 -4.33
N CYS A 269 12.04 29.33 -4.87
CA CYS A 269 11.49 28.10 -5.45
C CYS A 269 12.02 27.80 -6.87
N ALA A 270 12.78 28.71 -7.48
CA ALA A 270 13.41 28.44 -8.76
C ALA A 270 14.38 27.24 -8.68
N PRO A 271 14.66 26.56 -9.80
CA PRO A 271 15.76 25.61 -9.87
C PRO A 271 17.09 26.22 -9.40
N SER A 272 17.98 25.39 -8.88
CA SER A 272 19.32 25.83 -8.46
C SER A 272 20.11 26.47 -9.58
N ALA A 273 19.89 26.03 -10.83
CA ALA A 273 20.46 26.65 -12.03
C ALA A 273 20.05 28.14 -12.22
N PHE A 274 18.96 28.57 -11.60
CA PHE A 274 18.49 29.97 -11.58
C PHE A 274 18.71 30.67 -10.23
N GLY A 275 19.54 30.07 -9.36
CA GLY A 275 19.87 30.63 -8.05
C GLY A 275 18.87 30.31 -6.92
N GLY A 276 17.87 29.49 -7.19
CA GLY A 276 16.92 29.00 -6.18
C GLY A 276 17.37 27.74 -5.47
N LYS A 277 16.45 27.09 -4.77
CA LYS A 277 16.62 25.78 -4.11
C LYS A 277 15.42 24.85 -4.34
N GLY A 278 14.53 25.20 -5.27
CA GLY A 278 13.27 24.53 -5.50
C GLY A 278 13.40 23.08 -6.00
N ASP A 279 14.54 22.67 -6.53
CA ASP A 279 14.89 21.30 -6.89
C ASP A 279 15.13 20.37 -5.68
N SER A 280 15.42 20.96 -4.51
CA SER A 280 15.68 20.25 -3.26
C SER A 280 14.66 20.57 -2.14
N VAL A 281 13.58 21.28 -2.47
CA VAL A 281 12.45 21.54 -1.57
C VAL A 281 11.23 20.79 -2.08
N LEU A 282 10.51 20.06 -1.20
CA LEU A 282 9.28 19.38 -1.57
C LEU A 282 8.06 20.09 -0.97
N VAL A 283 7.04 20.26 -1.80
CA VAL A 283 5.78 20.92 -1.44
C VAL A 283 4.66 19.87 -1.44
N PRO A 284 4.07 19.52 -0.28
CA PRO A 284 2.90 18.66 -0.22
C PRO A 284 1.72 19.26 -0.97
N PHE A 285 1.00 18.45 -1.76
CA PHE A 285 -0.10 18.96 -2.57
C PHE A 285 -1.23 19.61 -1.77
N PRO A 286 -1.56 19.19 -0.53
CA PRO A 286 -2.59 19.89 0.24
C PRO A 286 -2.21 21.33 0.55
N PHE A 287 -0.94 21.59 0.84
CA PHE A 287 -0.43 22.94 1.09
C PHE A 287 -0.43 23.77 -0.22
N GLY A 288 0.24 23.30 -1.27
CA GLY A 288 0.27 23.99 -2.55
C GLY A 288 -1.11 24.19 -3.16
N GLY A 289 -2.00 23.19 -3.05
CA GLY A 289 -3.38 23.27 -3.50
C GLY A 289 -4.23 24.26 -2.71
N ALA A 290 -3.98 24.40 -1.40
CA ALA A 290 -4.68 25.40 -0.58
C ALA A 290 -4.33 26.83 -1.01
N LEU A 291 -3.07 27.12 -1.33
CA LEU A 291 -2.64 28.42 -1.84
C LEU A 291 -3.27 28.71 -3.21
N LEU A 292 -3.33 27.72 -4.10
CA LEU A 292 -4.03 27.84 -5.39
C LEU A 292 -5.53 28.12 -5.22
N ALA A 293 -6.19 27.39 -4.33
CA ALA A 293 -7.60 27.59 -4.04
C ALA A 293 -7.90 28.97 -3.42
N ALA A 294 -7.02 29.46 -2.55
CA ALA A 294 -7.08 30.80 -1.97
C ALA A 294 -6.98 31.89 -3.07
N ALA A 295 -6.06 31.73 -4.01
CA ALA A 295 -5.91 32.63 -5.14
C ALA A 295 -7.18 32.65 -6.02
N GLN A 296 -7.78 31.47 -6.29
CA GLN A 296 -9.05 31.35 -7.01
C GLN A 296 -10.22 32.03 -6.28
N ALA A 297 -10.18 32.09 -4.96
CA ALA A 297 -11.13 32.83 -4.13
C ALA A 297 -10.81 34.33 -4.02
N GLY A 298 -9.84 34.85 -4.74
CA GLY A 298 -9.47 36.27 -4.76
C GLY A 298 -8.48 36.69 -3.67
N VAL A 299 -7.80 35.72 -3.01
CA VAL A 299 -6.76 36.00 -2.00
C VAL A 299 -5.41 36.02 -2.70
N ASN A 300 -4.68 37.12 -2.50
CA ASN A 300 -3.30 37.26 -2.97
C ASN A 300 -2.37 36.48 -2.03
N ASP A 301 -1.69 35.44 -2.51
CA ASP A 301 -0.81 34.62 -1.69
C ASP A 301 0.44 34.16 -2.47
N THR A 302 1.49 33.81 -1.73
CA THR A 302 2.80 33.45 -2.29
C THR A 302 3.28 32.14 -1.69
N LEU A 303 3.64 31.16 -2.53
CA LEU A 303 4.37 29.99 -2.11
C LEU A 303 5.83 30.36 -1.84
N HIS A 304 6.26 30.24 -0.61
CA HIS A 304 7.66 30.40 -0.21
C HIS A 304 8.31 29.04 0.04
N CYS A 305 9.44 28.75 -0.61
CA CYS A 305 10.20 27.52 -0.39
C CYS A 305 11.04 27.52 0.90
N THR A 306 10.63 28.29 1.89
CA THR A 306 11.21 28.39 3.23
C THR A 306 10.19 28.13 4.33
N GLU A 307 8.95 27.80 3.97
CA GLU A 307 7.87 27.62 4.92
C GLU A 307 7.95 26.26 5.61
N PRO A 308 7.50 26.18 6.88
CA PRO A 308 7.48 24.92 7.62
C PRO A 308 6.62 23.83 6.96
N GLN A 309 5.64 24.22 6.13
CA GLN A 309 4.79 23.30 5.39
C GLN A 309 5.48 22.68 4.18
N THR A 310 6.76 23.03 3.93
CA THR A 310 7.58 22.46 2.85
C THR A 310 8.75 21.69 3.43
N VAL A 311 9.06 20.51 2.84
CA VAL A 311 10.24 19.73 3.25
C VAL A 311 11.50 20.43 2.78
N GLN A 312 12.34 20.85 3.72
CA GLN A 312 13.57 21.57 3.44
C GLN A 312 14.72 20.63 3.07
N PRO A 313 15.80 21.13 2.42
CA PRO A 313 16.91 20.27 1.99
C PRO A 313 17.56 19.42 3.09
N ALA A 314 17.70 19.97 4.30
CA ALA A 314 18.27 19.23 5.44
C ALA A 314 17.34 18.09 5.91
N GLU A 315 16.03 18.35 5.91
CA GLU A 315 14.99 17.37 6.25
C GLU A 315 14.92 16.27 5.21
N LEU A 316 14.97 16.64 3.92
CA LEU A 316 15.04 15.68 2.82
C LEU A 316 16.24 14.73 2.98
N VAL A 317 17.43 15.25 3.27
CA VAL A 317 18.62 14.44 3.54
C VAL A 317 18.40 13.53 4.74
N LYS A 318 17.78 14.02 5.81
CA LYS A 318 17.46 13.23 7.00
C LYS A 318 16.53 12.06 6.68
N ILE A 319 15.45 12.30 5.93
CA ILE A 319 14.50 11.27 5.51
C ILE A 319 15.20 10.20 4.66
N LEU A 320 15.95 10.61 3.62
CA LEU A 320 16.65 9.71 2.72
C LEU A 320 17.69 8.84 3.44
N THR A 321 18.47 9.43 4.35
CA THR A 321 19.46 8.69 5.14
C THR A 321 18.81 7.72 6.11
N THR A 322 17.65 8.06 6.65
CA THR A 322 16.90 7.16 7.53
C THR A 322 16.34 5.97 6.75
N VAL A 323 15.72 6.20 5.60
CA VAL A 323 15.22 5.12 4.72
C VAL A 323 16.36 4.18 4.32
N ALA A 324 17.53 4.72 3.96
CA ALA A 324 18.70 3.92 3.62
C ALA A 324 19.18 3.06 4.82
N ALA A 325 19.18 3.62 6.04
CA ALA A 325 19.57 2.90 7.25
C ALA A 325 18.57 1.78 7.60
N TYR A 326 17.28 2.03 7.48
CA TYR A 326 16.24 1.00 7.67
C TYR A 326 16.43 -0.14 6.64
N ASN A 327 16.62 0.19 5.37
CA ASN A 327 16.79 -0.81 4.32
C ASN A 327 18.06 -1.63 4.48
N ALA A 328 19.15 -1.02 4.92
CA ALA A 328 20.38 -1.75 5.26
C ALA A 328 20.15 -2.75 6.40
N PHE A 329 19.42 -2.35 7.45
CA PHE A 329 19.07 -3.24 8.55
C PHE A 329 18.15 -4.38 8.10
N ILE A 330 17.06 -4.09 7.36
CA ILE A 330 16.10 -5.11 6.86
C ILE A 330 16.83 -6.12 5.97
N SER A 331 17.67 -5.64 5.06
CA SER A 331 18.43 -6.49 4.15
C SER A 331 19.41 -7.40 4.89
N SER A 332 20.17 -6.86 5.84
CA SER A 332 21.11 -7.65 6.66
C SER A 332 20.39 -8.68 7.52
N THR A 333 19.21 -8.33 8.05
CA THR A 333 18.35 -9.22 8.83
C THR A 333 17.82 -10.38 7.97
N ALA A 334 17.36 -10.09 6.75
CA ALA A 334 16.94 -11.13 5.82
C ALA A 334 18.10 -12.09 5.50
N ALA A 335 19.27 -11.56 5.20
CA ALA A 335 20.46 -12.35 4.91
C ALA A 335 20.87 -13.25 6.10
N ALA A 336 20.88 -12.71 7.32
CA ALA A 336 21.23 -13.46 8.53
C ALA A 336 20.26 -14.64 8.81
N ASN A 337 19.01 -14.53 8.42
CA ASN A 337 17.99 -15.58 8.58
C ASN A 337 17.86 -16.51 7.34
N GLY A 338 18.62 -16.27 6.27
CA GLY A 338 18.46 -16.99 5.01
C GLY A 338 17.07 -16.77 4.38
N TRP A 339 16.55 -15.56 4.51
CA TRP A 339 15.26 -15.14 3.98
C TRP A 339 15.41 -14.29 2.72
N ALA A 340 14.35 -14.21 1.93
CA ALA A 340 14.32 -13.33 0.78
C ALA A 340 14.26 -11.85 1.21
N TYR A 341 14.89 -10.99 0.42
CA TYR A 341 14.79 -9.54 0.53
C TYR A 341 14.36 -8.94 -0.79
N LEU A 342 13.51 -7.92 -0.75
CA LEU A 342 13.12 -7.10 -1.88
C LEU A 342 13.32 -5.62 -1.54
N ASP A 343 14.20 -4.94 -2.27
CA ASP A 343 14.21 -3.48 -2.31
C ASP A 343 13.12 -3.01 -3.30
N PRO A 344 12.08 -2.27 -2.84
CA PRO A 344 11.02 -1.78 -3.72
C PRO A 344 11.47 -0.60 -4.61
N ASN A 345 12.51 0.13 -4.22
CA ASN A 345 12.88 1.41 -4.80
C ASN A 345 13.26 1.33 -6.28
N PRO A 346 14.14 0.41 -6.74
CA PRO A 346 14.46 0.33 -8.16
C PRO A 346 13.25 0.06 -9.07
N ALA A 347 12.22 -0.64 -8.57
CA ALA A 347 11.00 -0.88 -9.33
C ALA A 347 10.11 0.37 -9.38
N LEU A 348 10.04 1.13 -8.29
CA LEU A 348 9.29 2.38 -8.22
C LEU A 348 9.97 3.49 -9.03
N ASP A 349 11.30 3.60 -8.94
CA ASP A 349 12.10 4.55 -9.73
C ASP A 349 11.92 4.34 -11.23
N SER A 350 11.83 3.09 -11.67
CA SER A 350 11.62 2.77 -13.08
C SER A 350 10.31 3.33 -13.65
N LEU A 351 9.32 3.61 -12.80
CA LEU A 351 8.04 4.20 -13.22
C LEU A 351 8.16 5.70 -13.54
N ARG A 352 9.10 6.41 -12.92
CA ARG A 352 9.29 7.86 -13.17
C ARG A 352 9.75 8.17 -14.60
N GLY A 353 10.51 7.27 -15.21
CA GLY A 353 10.95 7.41 -16.60
C GLY A 353 9.88 7.08 -17.63
N VAL A 354 8.73 6.56 -17.20
CA VAL A 354 7.66 6.14 -18.12
C VAL A 354 6.57 7.23 -18.17
N PRO A 355 6.19 7.70 -19.35
CA PRO A 355 5.16 8.73 -19.49
C PRO A 355 3.86 8.36 -18.76
N ASN A 356 3.26 9.34 -18.10
CA ASN A 356 1.99 9.24 -17.38
C ASN A 356 1.96 8.29 -16.16
N GLN A 357 3.09 7.67 -15.77
CA GLN A 357 3.10 6.80 -14.60
C GLN A 357 3.13 7.58 -13.29
N VAL A 358 3.97 8.60 -13.20
CA VAL A 358 4.09 9.48 -12.03
C VAL A 358 3.91 10.91 -12.49
N ALA A 359 2.91 11.60 -11.98
CA ALA A 359 2.71 13.01 -12.27
C ALA A 359 3.73 13.84 -11.46
N PRO A 360 4.56 14.67 -12.09
CA PRO A 360 5.47 15.56 -11.39
C PRO A 360 4.74 16.66 -10.61
N PHE A 361 3.49 16.89 -10.99
CA PHE A 361 2.57 17.85 -10.41
C PHE A 361 1.15 17.28 -10.49
N PRO A 362 0.35 17.33 -9.40
CA PRO A 362 -0.99 16.77 -9.43
C PRO A 362 -1.92 17.57 -10.36
N ASN A 363 -2.82 16.85 -11.03
CA ASN A 363 -3.82 17.47 -11.89
C ASN A 363 -4.99 17.96 -11.02
N PHE A 364 -4.83 19.15 -10.43
CA PHE A 364 -5.75 19.71 -9.45
C PHE A 364 -7.19 19.82 -9.96
N GLY A 365 -8.15 19.52 -9.10
CA GLY A 365 -9.58 19.61 -9.37
C GLY A 365 -10.17 18.44 -10.17
N PHE A 366 -9.34 17.59 -10.74
CA PHE A 366 -9.83 16.45 -11.54
C PHE A 366 -10.21 15.25 -10.67
N PRO A 367 -11.25 14.48 -11.07
CA PRO A 367 -11.69 13.31 -10.31
C PRO A 367 -10.67 12.16 -10.37
N CYS A 368 -10.74 11.26 -9.39
CA CYS A 368 -9.84 10.11 -9.27
C CYS A 368 -9.80 9.20 -10.51
N SER A 369 -10.88 9.16 -11.30
CA SER A 369 -10.97 8.39 -12.54
C SER A 369 -9.99 8.88 -13.63
N THR A 370 -9.44 10.07 -13.52
CA THR A 370 -8.45 10.64 -14.45
C THR A 370 -7.00 10.41 -14.02
N SER A 371 -6.78 9.73 -12.88
CA SER A 371 -5.45 9.48 -12.31
C SER A 371 -4.63 10.77 -12.09
N PRO A 372 -5.11 11.71 -11.24
CA PRO A 372 -4.51 13.03 -11.11
C PRO A 372 -3.06 13.03 -10.60
N PHE A 373 -2.59 11.91 -10.04
CA PHE A 373 -1.22 11.69 -9.58
C PHE A 373 -0.41 10.75 -10.50
N GLY A 374 -0.94 10.44 -11.67
CA GLY A 374 -0.38 9.47 -12.61
C GLY A 374 -0.95 8.05 -12.41
N LEU A 375 -0.67 7.16 -13.37
CA LEU A 375 -1.24 5.80 -13.41
C LEU A 375 -0.65 4.87 -12.34
N ALA A 376 0.56 5.17 -11.84
CA ALA A 376 1.23 4.34 -10.83
C ALA A 376 0.69 4.53 -9.41
N PHE A 377 0.05 5.65 -9.14
CA PHE A 377 -0.46 5.98 -7.82
C PHE A 377 -1.98 6.09 -7.81
N SER A 378 -2.57 5.79 -6.67
CA SER A 378 -3.99 5.99 -6.43
C SER A 378 -4.29 7.47 -6.13
N CYS A 379 -5.56 7.82 -5.96
CA CYS A 379 -6.02 9.21 -5.88
C CYS A 379 -5.63 9.96 -4.60
N ASP A 380 -4.82 9.38 -3.76
CA ASP A 380 -4.22 10.05 -2.59
C ASP A 380 -2.77 10.50 -2.83
N GLY A 381 -2.18 10.08 -3.95
CA GLY A 381 -0.84 10.49 -4.35
C GLY A 381 0.30 9.78 -3.63
N PHE A 382 0.02 8.79 -2.76
CA PHE A 382 1.08 8.05 -2.07
C PHE A 382 0.85 6.52 -2.01
N HIS A 383 -0.38 6.03 -2.08
CA HIS A 383 -0.60 4.59 -2.20
C HIS A 383 -0.48 4.12 -3.66
N PRO A 384 0.09 2.93 -3.88
CA PRO A 384 0.16 2.34 -5.21
C PRO A 384 -1.21 2.12 -5.83
N SER A 385 -1.34 2.32 -7.13
CA SER A 385 -2.52 1.89 -7.88
C SER A 385 -2.57 0.36 -8.02
N THR A 386 -3.70 -0.18 -8.45
CA THR A 386 -3.83 -1.61 -8.76
C THR A 386 -2.77 -2.09 -9.78
N ALA A 387 -2.42 -1.26 -10.76
CA ALA A 387 -1.36 -1.59 -11.72
C ALA A 387 0.02 -1.70 -11.05
N THR A 388 0.32 -0.81 -10.12
CA THR A 388 1.56 -0.85 -9.34
C THR A 388 1.57 -2.00 -8.34
N HIS A 389 0.44 -2.32 -7.71
CA HIS A 389 0.31 -3.55 -6.90
C HIS A 389 0.66 -4.80 -7.70
N ARG A 390 0.28 -4.85 -8.98
CA ARG A 390 0.65 -5.96 -9.89
C ARG A 390 2.16 -5.99 -10.16
N LEU A 391 2.79 -4.83 -10.39
CA LEU A 391 4.25 -4.73 -10.53
C LEU A 391 4.96 -5.22 -9.26
N ILE A 392 4.52 -4.76 -8.08
CA ILE A 392 5.04 -5.19 -6.78
C ILE A 392 4.91 -6.70 -6.64
N ALA A 393 3.74 -7.28 -6.95
CA ALA A 393 3.51 -8.72 -6.86
C ALA A 393 4.48 -9.51 -7.77
N LYS A 394 4.75 -9.01 -8.98
CA LYS A 394 5.76 -9.60 -9.89
C LYS A 394 7.15 -9.60 -9.26
N LYS A 395 7.56 -8.49 -8.65
CA LYS A 395 8.86 -8.36 -7.99
C LYS A 395 8.98 -9.24 -6.74
N VAL A 396 7.90 -9.34 -5.95
CA VAL A 396 7.81 -10.25 -4.80
C VAL A 396 8.02 -11.70 -5.24
N VAL A 397 7.29 -12.16 -6.26
CA VAL A 397 7.44 -13.53 -6.78
C VAL A 397 8.86 -13.76 -7.32
N GLN A 398 9.46 -12.80 -8.03
CA GLN A 398 10.83 -12.89 -8.54
C GLN A 398 11.85 -13.03 -7.39
N ALA A 399 11.74 -12.22 -6.33
CA ALA A 399 12.62 -12.28 -5.17
C ALA A 399 12.51 -13.62 -4.43
N ILE A 400 11.29 -14.12 -4.23
CA ILE A 400 11.03 -15.42 -3.61
C ILE A 400 11.64 -16.54 -4.45
N ASN A 401 11.36 -16.58 -5.75
CA ASN A 401 11.87 -17.62 -6.65
C ASN A 401 13.41 -17.61 -6.69
N ALA A 402 14.04 -16.43 -6.71
CA ALA A 402 15.50 -16.31 -6.73
C ALA A 402 16.14 -16.85 -5.44
N THR A 403 15.55 -16.53 -4.27
CA THR A 403 16.12 -16.92 -2.97
C THR A 403 15.90 -18.40 -2.65
N TYR A 404 14.69 -18.91 -2.94
CA TYR A 404 14.29 -20.25 -2.51
C TYR A 404 14.36 -21.28 -3.65
N SER A 405 14.86 -20.89 -4.83
CA SER A 405 14.86 -21.75 -6.03
C SER A 405 13.47 -22.34 -6.32
N SER A 406 12.42 -21.54 -6.05
CA SER A 406 11.03 -21.95 -6.24
C SER A 406 10.54 -21.63 -7.66
N ALA A 407 9.43 -22.22 -8.05
CA ALA A 407 8.83 -22.05 -9.39
C ALA A 407 7.41 -21.47 -9.28
N ILE A 408 7.21 -20.45 -8.45
CA ILE A 408 5.95 -19.73 -8.39
C ILE A 408 5.73 -19.07 -9.76
N PRO A 409 4.57 -19.28 -10.42
CA PRO A 409 4.27 -18.66 -11.71
C PRO A 409 4.31 -17.13 -11.61
N ASN A 410 4.69 -16.49 -12.72
CA ASN A 410 4.62 -15.04 -12.81
C ASN A 410 3.17 -14.55 -12.57
N VAL A 411 3.05 -13.44 -11.87
CA VAL A 411 1.78 -12.72 -11.74
C VAL A 411 1.43 -12.13 -13.12
N PRO A 412 0.22 -12.34 -13.65
CA PRO A 412 -0.18 -11.87 -14.96
C PRO A 412 -0.24 -10.34 -15.09
#